data_5fd7b8c6c99ab5dada12397050dd19dc
#
_entry.id   5fd7b8c6c99ab5dada12397050dd19dc
#
_cell.length_a   1.000
_cell.length_b   1.000
_cell.length_c   1.000
_cell.angle_alpha   90.00
_cell.angle_beta   90.00
_cell.angle_gamma   90.00
#
_symmetry.space_group_name_H-M   'P 1'
#
loop_
_entity.id
_entity.type
_entity.pdbx_description
1 polymer ?
#
loop_
_entity_poly.entity_id
_entity_poly.type
_entity_poly.pdbx_seq_one_letter_code
_entity_poly.pdbx_strand_id
1 'polypeptide(L)'
;LNKQGKLGALFIDYLNLINIVVSKNQLQETTDLALGSIARKTKLMAEEMEIPVILLAQLNREVDRRQGLHFPVLSDLRNSGAIEQVADVVIFVYRAEKYNIFYDPKTKEDLRGVGLLLLAKNRNGATGIAKFRYNPAMTCLTDYDPRVI
;
A
#
# COMPACT_ATOMS: atom_id res chain seq x y z
N LEU A 1 -15.85 -11.36 -16.41
CA LEU A 1 -16.70 -10.34 -15.75
C LEU A 1 -16.69 -9.00 -16.50
N ASN A 2 -15.57 -8.58 -17.09
CA ASN A 2 -15.48 -7.28 -17.77
C ASN A 2 -15.83 -7.31 -19.28
N LYS A 3 -16.06 -8.46 -19.89
CA LYS A 3 -16.47 -8.57 -21.29
C LYS A 3 -17.73 -7.77 -21.64
N GLN A 4 -18.48 -7.30 -20.64
CA GLN A 4 -19.67 -6.45 -20.78
C GLN A 4 -19.40 -4.96 -20.45
N GLY A 5 -18.14 -4.56 -20.18
CA GLY A 5 -17.77 -3.18 -19.87
C GLY A 5 -18.37 -2.61 -18.57
N LYS A 6 -18.77 -3.48 -17.64
CA LYS A 6 -19.47 -3.07 -16.40
C LYS A 6 -18.57 -2.89 -15.18
N LEU A 7 -17.30 -3.32 -15.24
CA LEU A 7 -16.37 -3.22 -14.12
C LEU A 7 -15.34 -2.11 -14.41
N GLY A 8 -15.32 -1.09 -13.57
CA GLY A 8 -14.40 0.05 -13.72
C GLY A 8 -13.11 -0.07 -12.92
N ALA A 9 -13.11 -0.83 -11.81
CA ALA A 9 -11.93 -1.09 -10.98
C ALA A 9 -12.17 -2.32 -10.10
N LEU A 10 -11.08 -2.93 -9.61
CA LEU A 10 -11.12 -4.03 -8.66
C LEU A 10 -10.26 -3.68 -7.43
N PHE A 11 -10.83 -3.83 -6.24
CA PHE A 11 -10.13 -3.70 -4.95
C PHE A 11 -10.02 -5.07 -4.30
N ILE A 12 -8.81 -5.42 -3.84
CA ILE A 12 -8.52 -6.69 -3.16
C ILE A 12 -7.99 -6.37 -1.77
N ASP A 13 -8.77 -6.65 -0.74
CA ASP A 13 -8.42 -6.46 0.67
C ASP A 13 -8.38 -7.83 1.37
N TYR A 14 -7.26 -8.35 1.69
CA TYR A 14 -5.90 -7.94 1.35
C TYR A 14 -5.11 -9.17 0.87
N LEU A 15 -3.92 -8.96 0.31
CA LEU A 15 -3.11 -9.96 -0.38
C LEU A 15 -2.90 -11.26 0.40
N ASN A 16 -2.61 -11.15 1.71
CA ASN A 16 -2.26 -12.30 2.55
C ASN A 16 -3.46 -13.22 2.87
N LEU A 17 -4.69 -12.80 2.55
CA LEU A 17 -5.89 -13.64 2.69
C LEU A 17 -6.16 -14.48 1.44
N ILE A 18 -5.47 -14.23 0.34
CA ILE A 18 -5.65 -15.00 -0.89
C ILE A 18 -4.96 -16.35 -0.71
N ASN A 19 -5.76 -17.41 -0.61
CA ASN A 19 -5.25 -18.78 -0.57
C ASN A 19 -4.84 -19.22 -1.98
N ILE A 20 -3.57 -19.62 -2.13
CA ILE A 20 -3.14 -20.33 -3.32
C ILE A 20 -3.49 -21.81 -3.13
N VAL A 21 -4.35 -22.33 -3.97
CA VAL A 21 -4.57 -23.77 -4.09
C VAL A 21 -3.33 -24.34 -4.78
N VAL A 22 -2.35 -24.79 -3.98
CA VAL A 22 -1.19 -25.49 -4.49
C VAL A 22 -1.59 -26.93 -4.77
N SER A 23 -1.37 -27.40 -5.99
CA SER A 23 -1.55 -28.81 -6.32
C SER A 23 -0.60 -29.65 -5.45
N LYS A 24 -1.10 -30.80 -4.95
CA LYS A 24 -0.39 -31.68 -3.99
C LYS A 24 1.02 -32.14 -4.42
N ASN A 25 1.42 -31.89 -5.65
CA ASN A 25 2.71 -32.31 -6.23
C ASN A 25 3.74 -31.18 -6.38
N GLN A 26 3.45 -29.95 -5.93
CA GLN A 26 4.45 -28.87 -5.93
C GLN A 26 5.01 -28.70 -4.51
N LEU A 27 6.35 -28.71 -4.42
CA LEU A 27 7.13 -28.38 -3.24
C LEU A 27 6.56 -27.14 -2.58
N GLN A 28 6.48 -27.15 -1.27
CA GLN A 28 6.00 -26.09 -0.40
C GLN A 28 6.60 -24.73 -0.83
N GLU A 29 5.87 -23.99 -1.64
CA GLU A 29 6.28 -22.62 -2.01
C GLU A 29 6.40 -21.83 -0.70
N THR A 30 7.52 -21.15 -0.50
CA THR A 30 7.62 -20.20 0.60
C THR A 30 6.55 -19.14 0.45
N THR A 31 6.04 -18.60 1.55
CA THR A 31 5.00 -17.56 1.55
C THR A 31 5.34 -16.42 0.58
N ASP A 32 6.63 -16.12 0.43
CA ASP A 32 7.16 -15.05 -0.42
C ASP A 32 6.96 -15.33 -1.92
N LEU A 33 7.25 -16.55 -2.35
CA LEU A 33 7.03 -16.98 -3.73
C LEU A 33 5.54 -17.00 -4.05
N ALA A 34 4.73 -17.44 -3.10
CA ALA A 34 3.29 -17.46 -3.21
C ALA A 34 2.70 -16.05 -3.41
N LEU A 35 3.09 -15.09 -2.57
CA LEU A 35 2.65 -13.69 -2.68
C LEU A 35 3.11 -13.04 -4.00
N GLY A 36 4.34 -13.33 -4.42
CA GLY A 36 4.86 -12.86 -5.71
C GLY A 36 4.08 -13.44 -6.91
N SER A 37 3.66 -14.71 -6.81
CA SER A 37 2.83 -15.35 -7.83
C SER A 37 1.44 -14.69 -7.92
N ILE A 38 0.80 -14.41 -6.77
CA ILE A 38 -0.48 -13.69 -6.72
C ILE A 38 -0.33 -12.32 -7.37
N ALA A 39 0.68 -11.54 -7.00
CA ALA A 39 0.88 -10.21 -7.55
C ALA A 39 1.03 -10.23 -9.08
N ARG A 40 1.81 -11.18 -9.63
CA ARG A 40 1.94 -11.35 -11.08
C ARG A 40 0.62 -11.72 -11.74
N LYS A 41 -0.13 -12.66 -11.18
CA LYS A 41 -1.46 -13.06 -11.72
C LYS A 41 -2.44 -11.89 -11.66
N THR A 42 -2.42 -11.10 -10.58
CA THR A 42 -3.24 -9.90 -10.44
C THR A 42 -2.89 -8.86 -11.51
N LYS A 43 -1.61 -8.67 -11.81
CA LYS A 43 -1.16 -7.77 -12.88
C LYS A 43 -1.66 -8.22 -14.25
N LEU A 44 -1.49 -9.51 -14.59
CA LEU A 44 -1.98 -10.08 -15.85
C LEU A 44 -3.50 -9.93 -15.97
N MET A 45 -4.23 -10.18 -14.89
CA MET A 45 -5.68 -9.99 -14.85
C MET A 45 -6.07 -8.53 -15.09
N ALA A 46 -5.36 -7.57 -14.50
CA ALA A 46 -5.60 -6.14 -14.71
C ALA A 46 -5.41 -5.75 -16.19
N GLU A 47 -4.36 -6.26 -16.82
CA GLU A 47 -4.06 -6.05 -18.24
C GLU A 47 -5.11 -6.70 -19.16
N GLU A 48 -5.50 -7.96 -18.89
CA GLU A 48 -6.51 -8.69 -19.67
C GLU A 48 -7.89 -8.02 -19.58
N MET A 49 -8.22 -7.49 -18.39
CA MET A 49 -9.51 -6.87 -18.14
C MET A 49 -9.53 -5.37 -18.48
N GLU A 50 -8.37 -4.78 -18.77
CA GLU A 50 -8.18 -3.33 -19.04
C GLU A 50 -8.78 -2.45 -17.95
N ILE A 51 -8.60 -2.85 -16.68
CA ILE A 51 -9.07 -2.09 -15.51
C ILE A 51 -7.95 -1.92 -14.48
N PRO A 52 -7.98 -0.84 -13.68
CA PRO A 52 -7.11 -0.73 -12.53
C PRO A 52 -7.46 -1.77 -11.47
N VAL A 53 -6.43 -2.42 -10.91
CA VAL A 53 -6.56 -3.32 -9.76
C VAL A 53 -5.78 -2.73 -8.60
N ILE A 54 -6.46 -2.47 -7.50
CA ILE A 54 -5.89 -1.95 -6.26
C ILE A 54 -5.76 -3.12 -5.29
N LEU A 55 -4.51 -3.49 -4.99
CA LEU A 55 -4.19 -4.60 -4.11
C LEU A 55 -3.65 -4.05 -2.78
N LEU A 56 -4.35 -4.32 -1.68
CA LEU A 56 -3.90 -3.97 -0.35
C LEU A 56 -2.92 -5.02 0.15
N ALA A 57 -1.84 -4.57 0.79
CA ALA A 57 -0.82 -5.42 1.37
C ALA A 57 -0.39 -4.89 2.74
N GLN A 58 -0.08 -5.81 3.65
CA GLN A 58 0.42 -5.47 4.97
C GLN A 58 1.93 -5.27 4.93
N LEU A 59 2.42 -4.23 5.60
CA LEU A 59 3.84 -3.99 5.77
C LEU A 59 4.47 -4.93 6.79
N ASN A 60 5.77 -5.16 6.63
CA ASN A 60 6.58 -5.84 7.62
C ASN A 60 6.66 -5.03 8.92
N ARG A 61 6.70 -5.74 10.05
CA ARG A 61 6.86 -5.15 11.39
C ARG A 61 8.21 -4.45 11.61
N GLU A 62 9.17 -4.60 10.72
CA GLU A 62 10.45 -3.89 10.80
C GLU A 62 10.28 -2.37 10.69
N VAL A 63 9.24 -1.90 10.04
CA VAL A 63 8.86 -0.49 10.01
C VAL A 63 8.64 0.07 11.41
N ASP A 64 8.07 -0.73 12.31
CA ASP A 64 7.79 -0.34 13.69
C ASP A 64 9.07 -0.21 14.55
N ARG A 65 10.17 -0.83 14.12
CA ARG A 65 11.48 -0.80 14.80
C ARG A 65 12.41 0.30 14.26
N ARG A 66 12.03 0.96 13.14
CA ARG A 66 12.83 2.00 12.51
C ARG A 66 12.89 3.23 13.40
N GLN A 67 14.05 3.88 13.46
CA GLN A 67 14.20 5.13 14.20
C GLN A 67 13.59 6.33 13.44
N GLY A 68 13.24 7.37 14.18
CA GLY A 68 12.70 8.62 13.63
C GLY A 68 11.22 8.52 13.25
N LEU A 69 10.84 9.03 12.08
CA LEU A 69 9.45 9.11 11.65
C LEU A 69 8.82 7.77 11.21
N HIS A 70 9.56 6.67 11.24
CA HIS A 70 9.07 5.34 10.82
C HIS A 70 8.47 5.31 9.41
N PHE A 71 8.97 6.15 8.49
CA PHE A 71 8.46 6.15 7.12
C PHE A 71 8.68 4.78 6.46
N PRO A 72 7.63 4.19 5.91
CA PRO A 72 7.75 2.96 5.15
C PRO A 72 8.54 3.18 3.85
N VAL A 73 9.28 2.16 3.45
CA VAL A 73 10.04 2.12 2.19
C VAL A 73 9.70 0.83 1.42
N LEU A 74 10.07 0.77 0.15
CA LEU A 74 9.72 -0.37 -0.72
C LEU A 74 10.17 -1.72 -0.15
N SER A 75 11.32 -1.77 0.54
CA SER A 75 11.80 -3.00 1.20
C SER A 75 10.93 -3.49 2.37
N ASP A 76 10.03 -2.64 2.88
CA ASP A 76 9.06 -3.04 3.91
C ASP A 76 7.87 -3.83 3.36
N LEU A 77 7.72 -3.84 2.03
CA LEU A 77 6.87 -4.80 1.33
C LEU A 77 7.51 -6.20 1.41
N ARG A 78 7.88 -6.66 2.62
CA ARG A 78 8.61 -7.90 2.84
C ARG A 78 7.87 -9.09 2.25
N ASN A 79 8.67 -10.06 1.82
CA ASN A 79 8.25 -11.28 1.15
C ASN A 79 7.71 -11.04 -0.27
N SER A 80 7.99 -9.87 -0.84
CA SER A 80 7.41 -9.47 -2.10
C SER A 80 8.29 -8.54 -2.92
N GLY A 81 9.58 -8.80 -2.99
CA GLY A 81 10.39 -8.18 -4.05
C GLY A 81 9.71 -8.29 -5.42
N ALA A 82 8.92 -9.35 -5.59
CA ALA A 82 8.07 -9.53 -6.75
C ALA A 82 6.89 -8.53 -6.81
N ILE A 83 6.28 -8.14 -5.67
CA ILE A 83 5.22 -7.11 -5.66
C ILE A 83 5.80 -5.77 -6.09
N GLU A 84 6.94 -5.39 -5.50
CA GLU A 84 7.62 -4.17 -5.89
C GLU A 84 7.93 -4.14 -7.39
N GLN A 85 8.42 -5.24 -7.96
CA GLN A 85 8.77 -5.32 -9.38
C GLN A 85 7.55 -5.21 -10.30
N VAL A 86 6.45 -5.84 -9.94
CA VAL A 86 5.25 -6.00 -10.76
C VAL A 86 4.33 -4.78 -10.69
N ALA A 87 4.18 -4.16 -9.52
CA ALA A 87 3.31 -3.01 -9.34
C ALA A 87 3.77 -1.80 -10.17
N ASP A 88 2.84 -1.13 -10.83
CA ASP A 88 3.11 0.13 -11.54
C ASP A 88 3.20 1.29 -10.58
N VAL A 89 2.39 1.26 -9.53
CA VAL A 89 2.30 2.28 -8.49
C VAL A 89 2.35 1.61 -7.12
N VAL A 90 3.11 2.18 -6.19
CA VAL A 90 3.12 1.79 -4.77
C VAL A 90 2.86 3.01 -3.92
N ILE A 91 1.81 2.94 -3.11
CA ILE A 91 1.42 3.99 -2.18
C ILE A 91 1.42 3.42 -0.76
N PHE A 92 2.15 4.04 0.14
CA PHE A 92 2.05 3.74 1.57
C PHE A 92 1.10 4.73 2.25
N VAL A 93 0.20 4.21 3.07
CA VAL A 93 -0.63 5.00 3.96
C VAL A 93 0.08 5.11 5.30
N TYR A 94 0.41 6.32 5.73
CA TYR A 94 1.19 6.55 6.94
C TYR A 94 0.48 7.53 7.88
N ARG A 95 0.55 7.25 9.18
CA ARG A 95 0.06 8.12 10.26
C ARG A 95 1.09 8.19 11.38
N ALA A 96 1.63 9.38 11.62
CA ALA A 96 2.65 9.59 12.65
C ALA A 96 2.13 9.29 14.07
N GLU A 97 0.86 9.61 14.35
CA GLU A 97 0.21 9.33 15.64
C GLU A 97 0.25 7.86 16.03
N LYS A 98 0.23 6.93 15.07
CA LYS A 98 0.35 5.48 15.35
C LYS A 98 1.66 5.16 16.08
N TYR A 99 2.68 5.99 15.89
CA TYR A 99 4.00 5.86 16.51
C TYR A 99 4.22 6.85 17.66
N ASN A 100 3.14 7.48 18.17
CA ASN A 100 3.20 8.53 19.20
C ASN A 100 4.05 9.75 18.77
N ILE A 101 4.11 10.03 17.48
CA ILE A 101 4.81 11.18 16.92
C ILE A 101 3.76 12.24 16.58
N PHE A 102 3.70 13.30 17.40
CA PHE A 102 2.71 14.35 17.27
C PHE A 102 3.22 15.59 16.56
N TYR A 103 4.53 15.74 16.41
CA TYR A 103 5.16 16.87 15.75
C TYR A 103 6.28 16.39 14.83
N ASP A 104 6.37 16.99 13.65
CA ASP A 104 7.51 16.76 12.77
C ASP A 104 8.79 17.26 13.44
N PRO A 105 9.82 16.43 13.58
CA PRO A 105 11.05 16.82 14.29
C PRO A 105 11.81 17.95 13.59
N LYS A 106 11.64 18.13 12.28
CA LYS A 106 12.32 19.16 11.47
C LYS A 106 11.50 20.44 11.35
N THR A 107 10.25 20.31 10.90
CA THR A 107 9.39 21.47 10.59
C THR A 107 8.61 21.95 11.79
N LYS A 108 8.50 21.13 12.87
CA LYS A 108 7.66 21.39 14.05
C LYS A 108 6.17 21.45 13.76
N GLU A 109 5.77 21.02 12.58
CA GLU A 109 4.36 20.91 12.18
C GLU A 109 3.62 19.91 13.09
N ASP A 110 2.39 20.25 13.48
CA ASP A 110 1.51 19.34 14.22
C ASP A 110 0.96 18.26 13.27
N LEU A 111 1.26 17.01 13.60
CA LEU A 111 0.88 15.84 12.79
C LEU A 111 -0.37 15.12 13.32
N ARG A 112 -1.03 15.64 14.36
CA ARG A 112 -2.25 15.03 14.90
C ARG A 112 -3.39 15.17 13.88
N GLY A 113 -4.09 14.06 13.64
CA GLY A 113 -5.13 13.98 12.61
C GLY A 113 -4.62 14.15 11.17
N VAL A 114 -3.29 14.04 10.95
CA VAL A 114 -2.69 14.14 9.61
C VAL A 114 -2.22 12.77 9.15
N GLY A 115 -2.72 12.34 8.00
CA GLY A 115 -2.23 11.17 7.29
C GLY A 115 -1.42 11.57 6.06
N LEU A 116 -0.52 10.68 5.66
CA LEU A 116 0.30 10.85 4.46
C LEU A 116 0.06 9.68 3.50
N LEU A 117 -0.07 10.00 2.23
CA LEU A 117 0.05 9.06 1.12
C LEU A 117 1.44 9.22 0.53
N LEU A 118 2.30 8.24 0.77
CA LEU A 118 3.67 8.23 0.27
C LEU A 118 3.70 7.46 -1.05
N LEU A 119 3.73 8.16 -2.16
CA LEU A 119 3.89 7.57 -3.49
C LEU A 119 5.36 7.15 -3.67
N ALA A 120 5.66 5.91 -3.25
CA ALA A 120 7.03 5.39 -3.20
C ALA A 120 7.51 4.83 -4.54
N LYS A 121 6.59 4.42 -5.40
CA LYS A 121 6.86 4.00 -6.78
C LYS A 121 5.79 4.52 -7.71
N ASN A 122 6.20 5.04 -8.86
CA ASN A 122 5.33 5.39 -9.97
C ASN A 122 6.09 5.13 -11.28
N ARG A 123 5.68 4.09 -12.01
CA ARG A 123 6.38 3.68 -13.24
C ARG A 123 6.36 4.76 -14.33
N ASN A 124 5.29 5.54 -14.38
CA ASN A 124 5.04 6.50 -15.45
C ASN A 124 5.13 7.97 -14.99
N GLY A 125 5.66 8.23 -13.79
CA GLY A 125 5.74 9.59 -13.27
C GLY A 125 6.62 9.74 -12.04
N ALA A 126 6.57 10.93 -11.44
CA ALA A 126 7.34 11.24 -10.23
C ALA A 126 6.74 10.56 -8.99
N THR A 127 7.59 10.35 -7.99
CA THR A 127 7.19 9.99 -6.63
C THR A 127 6.93 11.26 -5.81
N GLY A 128 6.24 11.13 -4.67
CA GLY A 128 5.93 12.29 -3.84
C GLY A 128 5.10 11.94 -2.61
N ILE A 129 4.65 12.96 -1.91
CA ILE A 129 3.85 12.84 -0.70
C ILE A 129 2.62 13.74 -0.84
N ALA A 130 1.44 13.16 -0.58
CA ALA A 130 0.20 13.90 -0.40
C ALA A 130 -0.25 13.79 1.06
N LYS A 131 -0.73 14.91 1.62
CA LYS A 131 -1.29 14.95 2.98
C LYS A 131 -2.82 14.88 2.90
N PHE A 132 -3.43 14.30 3.93
CA PHE A 132 -4.87 14.33 4.15
C PHE A 132 -5.18 14.48 5.64
N ARG A 133 -6.38 14.95 5.95
CA ARG A 133 -6.87 14.97 7.33
C ARG A 133 -7.79 13.79 7.58
N TYR A 134 -7.77 13.29 8.81
CA TYR A 134 -8.71 12.27 9.29
C TYR A 134 -9.21 12.61 10.69
N ASN A 135 -10.44 12.22 10.98
CA ASN A 135 -10.95 12.29 12.34
C ASN A 135 -10.46 11.09 13.17
N PRO A 136 -10.44 11.19 14.53
CA PRO A 136 -9.95 10.09 15.39
C PRO A 136 -10.66 8.76 15.16
N ALA A 137 -11.93 8.78 14.79
CA ALA A 137 -12.71 7.58 14.50
C ALA A 137 -12.42 6.99 13.11
N MET A 138 -11.59 7.65 12.29
CA MET A 138 -11.28 7.26 10.90
C MET A 138 -12.50 7.07 9.99
N THR A 139 -13.60 7.74 10.32
CA THR A 139 -14.84 7.67 9.54
C THR A 139 -14.95 8.76 8.48
N CYS A 140 -14.08 9.75 8.54
CA CYS A 140 -14.04 10.86 7.58
C CYS A 140 -12.60 11.19 7.21
N LEU A 141 -12.35 11.26 5.92
CA LEU A 141 -11.08 11.73 5.33
C LEU A 141 -11.39 12.99 4.53
N THR A 142 -10.56 14.00 4.66
CA THR A 142 -10.70 15.28 3.92
C THR A 142 -9.34 15.72 3.37
N ASP A 143 -9.38 16.63 2.43
CA ASP A 143 -8.17 17.24 1.92
C ASP A 143 -7.41 17.97 3.03
N TYR A 144 -6.10 17.98 2.90
CA TYR A 144 -5.24 18.71 3.82
C TYR A 144 -5.25 20.20 3.48
N ASP A 145 -5.77 21.02 4.38
CA ASP A 145 -5.61 22.49 4.33
C ASP A 145 -4.70 22.91 5.51
N PRO A 146 -3.50 23.46 5.25
CA PRO A 146 -2.60 23.91 6.31
C PRO A 146 -3.13 25.07 7.14
N ARG A 147 -4.20 25.75 6.69
CA ARG A 147 -4.85 26.87 7.38
C ARG A 147 -5.92 26.42 8.39
N VAL A 148 -6.34 25.17 8.31
CA VAL A 148 -7.32 24.58 9.22
C VAL A 148 -6.57 23.80 10.29
N ILE A 149 -6.59 24.31 11.52
CA ILE A 149 -6.04 23.68 12.72
C ILE A 149 -7.14 22.95 13.46
#